data_edc860c90a7b8d3680114553e13662d9
#
_entry.id   edc860c90a7b8d3680114553e13662d9
#
_cell.length_a   1.000
_cell.length_b   1.000
_cell.length_c   1.000
_cell.angle_alpha   90.00
_cell.angle_beta   90.00
_cell.angle_gamma   90.00
#
_symmetry.space_group_name_H-M   'P 1'
#
loop_
_entity.id
_entity.type
_entity.pdbx_description
1 polymer ?
#
loop_
_entity_poly.entity_id
_entity_poly.type
_entity_poly.pdbx_seq_one_letter_code
_entity_poly.pdbx_strand_id
1 'polypeptide(L)'
;MNGDDLARELRDDHETEFSRLGSSKAMYALTGGDMDGDSVRAAAATDALAFAEVLEGWSGTDTTAALHSDLAAAARDYATAVDDDPSLDEEPLLYDELAGFDTAPARLGGLLGRYLVVSEYASQMVGFFVGDADPTAAADFRELRSELDAEHDRVVDTLDSACATANEWAAARDAAETVIDAAYDDYVGT
;
A
#
# COMPACT_ATOMS: atom_id res chain seq x y z
N MET A 1 16.08 1.24 -17.30
CA MET A 1 15.12 0.80 -16.29
C MET A 1 13.83 1.53 -16.58
N ASN A 2 12.70 0.92 -16.39
CA ASN A 2 11.38 1.52 -16.36
C ASN A 2 10.64 1.03 -15.11
N GLY A 3 9.46 1.60 -14.81
CA GLY A 3 8.72 1.29 -13.59
C GLY A 3 8.28 -0.17 -13.49
N ASP A 4 7.84 -0.77 -14.60
CA ASP A 4 7.51 -2.20 -14.66
C ASP A 4 8.73 -3.10 -14.37
N ASP A 5 9.90 -2.72 -14.91
CA ASP A 5 11.13 -3.45 -14.63
C ASP A 5 11.48 -3.35 -13.13
N LEU A 6 11.36 -2.16 -12.53
CA LEU A 6 11.60 -1.97 -11.10
C LEU A 6 10.63 -2.80 -10.26
N ALA A 7 9.32 -2.74 -10.55
CA ALA A 7 8.32 -3.51 -9.82
C ALA A 7 8.58 -5.03 -9.87
N ARG A 8 8.99 -5.55 -11.04
CA ARG A 8 9.33 -6.96 -11.22
C ARG A 8 10.59 -7.33 -10.44
N GLU A 9 11.67 -6.51 -10.53
CA GLU A 9 12.91 -6.75 -9.79
C GLU A 9 12.67 -6.74 -8.27
N LEU A 10 11.87 -5.80 -7.74
CA LEU A 10 11.51 -5.76 -6.33
C LEU A 10 10.75 -7.03 -5.90
N ARG A 11 9.82 -7.53 -6.72
CA ARG A 11 9.09 -8.78 -6.42
C ARG A 11 10.03 -10.01 -6.43
N ASP A 12 10.99 -10.05 -7.34
CA ASP A 12 11.95 -11.14 -7.43
C ASP A 12 12.94 -11.10 -6.26
N ASP A 13 13.46 -9.92 -5.91
CA ASP A 13 14.45 -9.73 -4.83
C ASP A 13 13.83 -9.95 -3.45
N HIS A 14 12.55 -9.65 -3.24
CA HIS A 14 11.79 -9.77 -1.98
C HIS A 14 10.73 -10.89 -2.02
N GLU A 15 10.93 -11.95 -2.80
CA GLU A 15 9.96 -13.07 -2.94
C GLU A 15 9.55 -13.66 -1.58
N THR A 16 10.49 -13.79 -0.65
CA THR A 16 10.24 -14.34 0.69
C THR A 16 9.37 -13.42 1.52
N GLU A 17 9.67 -12.11 1.52
CA GLU A 17 8.94 -11.07 2.24
C GLU A 17 7.50 -11.01 1.74
N PHE A 18 7.28 -10.90 0.43
CA PHE A 18 5.94 -10.91 -0.17
C PHE A 18 5.16 -12.19 0.12
N SER A 19 5.79 -13.35 0.02
CA SER A 19 5.14 -14.63 0.37
C SER A 19 4.66 -14.66 1.83
N ARG A 20 5.37 -13.99 2.74
CA ARG A 20 5.00 -13.94 4.15
C ARG A 20 3.98 -12.83 4.44
N LEU A 21 4.08 -11.67 3.79
CA LEU A 21 3.10 -10.59 3.84
C LEU A 21 1.73 -11.07 3.31
N GLY A 22 1.72 -11.93 2.28
CA GLY A 22 0.52 -12.59 1.77
C GLY A 22 0.09 -13.82 2.59
N SER A 23 0.41 -13.91 3.88
CA SER A 23 0.08 -15.06 4.73
C SER A 23 -0.99 -14.74 5.77
N SER A 24 -1.63 -15.79 6.31
CA SER A 24 -2.57 -15.64 7.42
C SER A 24 -1.92 -15.13 8.72
N LYS A 25 -0.59 -15.25 8.88
CA LYS A 25 0.12 -14.65 10.01
C LYS A 25 0.15 -13.12 9.90
N ALA A 26 0.47 -12.61 8.72
CA ALA A 26 0.45 -11.17 8.47
C ALA A 26 -0.98 -10.62 8.63
N MET A 27 -1.98 -11.35 8.13
CA MET A 27 -3.38 -10.98 8.31
C MET A 27 -3.78 -10.92 9.79
N TYR A 28 -3.33 -11.90 10.60
CA TYR A 28 -3.56 -11.91 12.04
C TYR A 28 -2.91 -10.71 12.75
N ALA A 29 -1.70 -10.32 12.36
CA ALA A 29 -1.04 -9.11 12.90
C ALA A 29 -1.79 -7.84 12.48
N LEU A 30 -2.16 -7.74 11.20
CA LEU A 30 -2.88 -6.59 10.63
C LEU A 30 -4.23 -6.35 11.32
N THR A 31 -4.92 -7.41 11.77
CA THR A 31 -6.21 -7.33 12.47
C THR A 31 -6.09 -7.27 13.99
N GLY A 32 -4.90 -7.02 14.53
CA GLY A 32 -4.69 -6.98 15.99
C GLY A 32 -4.95 -8.29 16.71
N GLY A 33 -4.98 -9.41 15.96
CA GLY A 33 -5.23 -10.75 16.51
C GLY A 33 -6.68 -11.23 16.39
N ASP A 34 -7.60 -10.39 15.95
CA ASP A 34 -9.01 -10.74 15.79
C ASP A 34 -9.33 -11.02 14.30
N MET A 35 -9.55 -12.29 13.97
CA MET A 35 -9.83 -12.76 12.60
C MET A 35 -11.34 -12.82 12.36
N ASP A 36 -12.01 -11.67 12.40
CA ASP A 36 -13.42 -11.52 12.04
C ASP A 36 -13.63 -10.44 10.97
N GLY A 37 -14.84 -10.36 10.41
CA GLY A 37 -15.13 -9.46 9.28
C GLY A 37 -15.01 -7.99 9.64
N ASP A 38 -15.36 -7.60 10.85
CA ASP A 38 -15.29 -6.20 11.30
C ASP A 38 -13.83 -5.77 11.49
N SER A 39 -13.00 -6.62 12.10
CA SER A 39 -11.56 -6.37 12.28
C SER A 39 -10.81 -6.28 10.93
N VAL A 40 -11.20 -7.11 9.93
CA VAL A 40 -10.62 -7.04 8.58
C VAL A 40 -11.00 -5.73 7.88
N ARG A 41 -12.25 -5.27 8.03
CA ARG A 41 -12.71 -3.99 7.47
C ARG A 41 -12.00 -2.81 8.15
N ALA A 42 -11.92 -2.83 9.48
CA ALA A 42 -11.22 -1.82 10.26
C ALA A 42 -9.74 -1.70 9.87
N ALA A 43 -9.05 -2.84 9.70
CA ALA A 43 -7.67 -2.87 9.26
C ALA A 43 -7.48 -2.24 7.86
N ALA A 44 -8.37 -2.56 6.92
CA ALA A 44 -8.35 -1.97 5.58
C ALA A 44 -8.65 -0.46 5.59
N ALA A 45 -9.57 -0.02 6.45
CA ALA A 45 -9.90 1.39 6.61
C ALA A 45 -8.74 2.18 7.25
N THR A 46 -8.10 1.62 8.29
CA THR A 46 -6.92 2.20 8.95
C THR A 46 -5.77 2.38 7.95
N ASP A 47 -5.46 1.35 7.15
CA ASP A 47 -4.45 1.42 6.09
C ASP A 47 -4.75 2.56 5.10
N ALA A 48 -5.99 2.67 4.64
CA ALA A 48 -6.39 3.70 3.70
C ALA A 48 -6.33 5.11 4.31
N LEU A 49 -6.69 5.28 5.59
CA LEU A 49 -6.59 6.57 6.28
C LEU A 49 -5.14 7.01 6.48
N ALA A 50 -4.27 6.11 6.97
CA ALA A 50 -2.85 6.37 7.14
C ALA A 50 -2.22 6.79 5.81
N PHE A 51 -2.54 6.07 4.75
CA PHE A 51 -2.09 6.42 3.40
C PHE A 51 -2.54 7.81 2.96
N ALA A 52 -3.81 8.15 3.16
CA ALA A 52 -4.34 9.47 2.80
C ALA A 52 -3.63 10.59 3.57
N GLU A 53 -3.35 10.43 4.86
CA GLU A 53 -2.65 11.43 5.68
C GLU A 53 -1.21 11.68 5.20
N VAL A 54 -0.47 10.64 4.84
CA VAL A 54 0.86 10.78 4.24
C VAL A 54 0.78 11.60 2.95
N LEU A 55 -0.12 11.26 2.03
CA LEU A 55 -0.26 11.94 0.76
C LEU A 55 -0.67 13.42 0.92
N GLU A 56 -1.55 13.71 1.86
CA GLU A 56 -1.95 15.08 2.21
C GLU A 56 -0.78 15.87 2.83
N GLY A 57 0.06 15.20 3.63
CA GLY A 57 1.29 15.77 4.18
C GLY A 57 2.32 16.14 3.10
N TRP A 58 2.30 15.44 1.97
CA TRP A 58 3.12 15.77 0.80
C TRP A 58 2.57 16.92 -0.05
N SER A 59 1.52 17.60 0.40
CA SER A 59 0.92 18.73 -0.30
C SER A 59 1.99 19.78 -0.60
N GLY A 60 2.37 19.89 -1.85
CA GLY A 60 3.40 20.74 -2.40
C GLY A 60 3.09 21.10 -3.83
N THR A 61 4.01 21.83 -4.46
CA THR A 61 3.88 22.29 -5.85
C THR A 61 4.74 21.45 -6.80
N ASP A 62 5.08 20.22 -6.44
CA ASP A 62 5.84 19.34 -7.30
C ASP A 62 4.98 18.77 -8.46
N THR A 63 5.64 18.13 -9.42
CA THR A 63 4.97 17.61 -10.62
C THR A 63 4.05 16.42 -10.33
N THR A 64 4.10 15.88 -9.11
CA THR A 64 3.32 14.70 -8.65
C THR A 64 2.13 15.08 -7.75
N ALA A 65 1.97 16.38 -7.42
CA ALA A 65 0.93 16.84 -6.49
C ALA A 65 -0.49 16.43 -6.90
N ALA A 66 -0.80 16.44 -8.20
CA ALA A 66 -2.11 16.00 -8.68
C ALA A 66 -2.34 14.51 -8.42
N LEU A 67 -1.33 13.67 -8.66
CA LEU A 67 -1.39 12.23 -8.36
C LEU A 67 -1.62 12.00 -6.86
N HIS A 68 -0.84 12.65 -6.01
CA HIS A 68 -0.98 12.51 -4.55
C HIS A 68 -2.38 12.93 -4.06
N SER A 69 -2.92 14.03 -4.58
CA SER A 69 -4.27 14.50 -4.24
C SER A 69 -5.36 13.52 -4.67
N ASP A 70 -5.25 12.95 -5.87
CA ASP A 70 -6.21 11.97 -6.38
C ASP A 70 -6.18 10.69 -5.55
N LEU A 71 -4.97 10.17 -5.25
CA LEU A 71 -4.79 8.96 -4.45
C LEU A 71 -5.28 9.17 -3.01
N ALA A 72 -5.03 10.34 -2.41
CA ALA A 72 -5.52 10.67 -1.07
C ALA A 72 -7.05 10.69 -1.01
N ALA A 73 -7.69 11.31 -2.01
CA ALA A 73 -9.16 11.33 -2.10
C ALA A 73 -9.74 9.93 -2.24
N ALA A 74 -9.20 9.09 -3.12
CA ALA A 74 -9.62 7.71 -3.31
C ALA A 74 -9.47 6.88 -2.03
N ALA A 75 -8.35 7.03 -1.31
CA ALA A 75 -8.11 6.33 -0.06
C ALA A 75 -9.12 6.70 1.04
N ARG A 76 -9.46 7.99 1.16
CA ARG A 76 -10.50 8.44 2.12
C ARG A 76 -11.90 7.95 1.76
N ASP A 77 -12.24 7.99 0.49
CA ASP A 77 -13.53 7.48 0.00
C ASP A 77 -13.65 5.99 0.30
N TYR A 78 -12.57 5.23 0.08
CA TYR A 78 -12.53 3.80 0.39
C TYR A 78 -12.65 3.54 1.90
N ALA A 79 -11.88 4.24 2.75
CA ALA A 79 -11.94 4.06 4.20
C ALA A 79 -13.37 4.21 4.74
N THR A 80 -14.09 5.24 4.29
CA THR A 80 -15.48 5.49 4.69
C THR A 80 -16.49 4.53 4.07
N ALA A 81 -16.15 3.88 2.96
CA ALA A 81 -17.01 2.89 2.31
C ALA A 81 -16.91 1.51 2.99
N VAL A 82 -15.75 1.18 3.55
CA VAL A 82 -15.47 -0.15 4.11
C VAL A 82 -15.74 -0.22 5.61
N ASP A 83 -15.64 0.90 6.33
CA ASP A 83 -15.90 1.00 7.77
C ASP A 83 -16.73 2.27 8.06
N ASP A 84 -17.79 2.12 8.88
CA ASP A 84 -18.70 3.21 9.24
C ASP A 84 -18.06 4.26 10.18
N ASP A 85 -17.00 3.89 10.93
CA ASP A 85 -16.30 4.76 11.88
C ASP A 85 -14.77 4.51 11.83
N PRO A 86 -14.14 4.78 10.68
CA PRO A 86 -12.73 4.50 10.49
C PRO A 86 -11.85 5.35 11.42
N SER A 87 -10.85 4.73 12.07
CA SER A 87 -9.94 5.40 13.00
C SER A 87 -8.47 5.10 12.71
N LEU A 88 -7.60 5.99 13.18
CA LEU A 88 -6.14 5.86 13.14
C LEU A 88 -5.58 5.75 14.56
N ASP A 89 -6.03 4.75 15.32
CA ASP A 89 -5.55 4.53 16.69
C ASP A 89 -4.11 4.00 16.72
N GLU A 90 -3.71 3.24 15.71
CA GLU A 90 -2.34 2.74 15.52
C GLU A 90 -1.95 2.89 14.03
N GLU A 91 -0.88 3.63 13.77
CA GLU A 91 -0.36 3.84 12.42
C GLU A 91 0.70 2.78 12.08
N PRO A 92 0.56 2.04 10.97
CA PRO A 92 1.56 1.07 10.56
C PRO A 92 2.91 1.72 10.24
N LEU A 93 4.02 1.07 10.63
CA LEU A 93 5.39 1.58 10.48
C LEU A 93 5.74 1.99 9.04
N LEU A 94 5.21 1.30 8.06
CA LEU A 94 5.46 1.62 6.65
C LEU A 94 5.03 3.06 6.28
N TYR A 95 4.04 3.64 6.98
CA TYR A 95 3.57 5.00 6.72
C TYR A 95 4.46 6.06 7.36
N ASP A 96 5.11 5.77 8.50
CA ASP A 96 6.16 6.62 9.06
C ASP A 96 7.34 6.75 8.08
N GLU A 97 7.79 5.63 7.51
CA GLU A 97 8.84 5.61 6.49
C GLU A 97 8.41 6.34 5.22
N LEU A 98 7.19 6.07 4.74
CA LEU A 98 6.64 6.70 3.55
C LEU A 98 6.57 8.23 3.72
N ALA A 99 6.13 8.73 4.87
CA ALA A 99 6.03 10.16 5.18
C ALA A 99 7.40 10.87 5.16
N GLY A 100 8.48 10.14 5.46
CA GLY A 100 9.84 10.65 5.51
C GLY A 100 10.47 11.01 4.15
N PHE A 101 9.89 10.59 3.02
CA PHE A 101 10.46 10.85 1.71
C PHE A 101 10.20 12.30 1.25
N ASP A 102 11.25 12.98 0.78
CA ASP A 102 11.23 14.40 0.42
C ASP A 102 11.43 14.69 -1.08
N THR A 103 11.86 13.69 -1.87
CA THR A 103 12.07 13.84 -3.32
C THR A 103 11.01 13.11 -4.13
N ALA A 104 10.67 13.58 -5.32
CA ALA A 104 9.69 12.93 -6.18
C ALA A 104 10.05 11.48 -6.53
N PRO A 105 11.30 11.14 -6.92
CA PRO A 105 11.68 9.74 -7.13
C PRO A 105 11.50 8.85 -5.88
N ALA A 106 11.90 9.32 -4.69
CA ALA A 106 11.76 8.56 -3.45
C ALA A 106 10.28 8.37 -3.06
N ARG A 107 9.46 9.42 -3.15
CA ARG A 107 8.01 9.35 -2.91
C ARG A 107 7.34 8.34 -3.83
N LEU A 108 7.61 8.42 -5.14
CA LEU A 108 7.04 7.48 -6.12
C LEU A 108 7.55 6.05 -5.91
N GLY A 109 8.82 5.88 -5.55
CA GLY A 109 9.38 4.58 -5.19
C GLY A 109 8.71 3.99 -3.94
N GLY A 110 8.55 4.81 -2.90
CA GLY A 110 7.82 4.41 -1.69
C GLY A 110 6.36 4.04 -1.97
N LEU A 111 5.67 4.81 -2.85
CA LEU A 111 4.32 4.44 -3.32
C LEU A 111 4.32 3.09 -4.03
N LEU A 112 5.28 2.83 -4.91
CA LEU A 112 5.41 1.54 -5.58
C LEU A 112 5.56 0.41 -4.55
N GLY A 113 6.48 0.54 -3.58
CA GLY A 113 6.67 -0.42 -2.49
C GLY A 113 5.36 -0.67 -1.72
N ARG A 114 4.66 0.40 -1.34
CA ARG A 114 3.35 0.32 -0.68
C ARG A 114 2.34 -0.47 -1.50
N TYR A 115 2.17 -0.20 -2.80
CA TYR A 115 1.21 -0.93 -3.63
C TYR A 115 1.56 -2.40 -3.79
N LEU A 116 2.85 -2.75 -3.86
CA LEU A 116 3.30 -4.13 -3.89
C LEU A 116 2.93 -4.87 -2.59
N VAL A 117 3.11 -4.23 -1.43
CA VAL A 117 2.74 -4.78 -0.11
C VAL A 117 1.23 -4.93 0.03
N VAL A 118 0.48 -3.85 -0.21
CA VAL A 118 -0.98 -3.83 0.00
C VAL A 118 -1.70 -4.84 -0.89
N SER A 119 -1.21 -5.09 -2.10
CA SER A 119 -1.78 -6.10 -2.98
C SER A 119 -1.74 -7.52 -2.40
N GLU A 120 -0.73 -7.83 -1.55
CA GLU A 120 -0.61 -9.14 -0.90
C GLU A 120 -1.71 -9.33 0.15
N TYR A 121 -1.86 -8.40 1.09
CA TYR A 121 -2.89 -8.58 2.11
C TYR A 121 -4.31 -8.28 1.61
N ALA A 122 -4.52 -7.41 0.63
CA ALA A 122 -5.83 -7.27 0.00
C ALA A 122 -6.28 -8.59 -0.64
N SER A 123 -5.34 -9.36 -1.20
CA SER A 123 -5.62 -10.71 -1.69
C SER A 123 -6.05 -11.68 -0.59
N GLN A 124 -5.44 -11.57 0.61
CA GLN A 124 -5.83 -12.34 1.78
C GLN A 124 -7.21 -11.94 2.30
N MET A 125 -7.55 -10.64 2.30
CA MET A 125 -8.87 -10.14 2.69
C MET A 125 -9.98 -10.69 1.79
N VAL A 126 -9.76 -10.73 0.46
CA VAL A 126 -10.69 -11.42 -0.46
C VAL A 126 -10.86 -12.90 -0.09
N GLY A 127 -9.74 -13.59 0.18
CA GLY A 127 -9.74 -15.00 0.59
C GLY A 127 -10.50 -15.23 1.91
N PHE A 128 -10.32 -14.33 2.88
CA PHE A 128 -11.02 -14.35 4.16
C PHE A 128 -12.55 -14.32 3.97
N PHE A 129 -13.08 -13.32 3.26
CA PHE A 129 -14.53 -13.17 3.05
C PHE A 129 -15.13 -14.28 2.16
N VAL A 130 -14.35 -14.88 1.28
CA VAL A 130 -14.77 -16.09 0.55
C VAL A 130 -14.91 -17.27 1.54
N GLY A 131 -13.96 -17.41 2.46
CA GLY A 131 -13.98 -18.46 3.50
C GLY A 131 -15.11 -18.27 4.52
N ASP A 132 -15.42 -17.02 4.85
CA ASP A 132 -16.50 -16.64 5.77
C ASP A 132 -17.90 -16.70 5.13
N ALA A 133 -17.96 -17.04 3.85
CA ALA A 133 -19.19 -17.12 3.06
C ALA A 133 -19.95 -15.77 2.97
N ASP A 134 -19.23 -14.64 2.99
CA ASP A 134 -19.75 -13.31 2.71
C ASP A 134 -19.40 -12.88 1.26
N PRO A 135 -20.28 -13.20 0.28
CA PRO A 135 -20.01 -12.89 -1.11
C PRO A 135 -20.06 -11.37 -1.40
N THR A 136 -20.75 -10.58 -0.58
CA THR A 136 -20.83 -9.13 -0.75
C THR A 136 -19.50 -8.50 -0.39
N ALA A 137 -18.98 -8.76 0.82
CA ALA A 137 -17.68 -8.29 1.23
C ALA A 137 -16.55 -8.80 0.30
N ALA A 138 -16.61 -10.07 -0.10
CA ALA A 138 -15.64 -10.61 -1.06
C ALA A 138 -15.69 -9.89 -2.43
N ALA A 139 -16.83 -9.34 -2.86
CA ALA A 139 -16.95 -8.54 -4.07
C ALA A 139 -16.34 -7.15 -3.85
N ASP A 140 -16.64 -6.49 -2.73
CA ASP A 140 -16.10 -5.17 -2.38
C ASP A 140 -14.56 -5.19 -2.33
N PHE A 141 -13.97 -6.22 -1.70
CA PHE A 141 -12.51 -6.35 -1.65
C PHE A 141 -11.86 -6.77 -2.99
N ARG A 142 -12.60 -7.40 -3.92
CA ARG A 142 -12.12 -7.58 -5.30
C ARG A 142 -12.12 -6.28 -6.08
N GLU A 143 -13.12 -5.43 -5.87
CA GLU A 143 -13.16 -4.08 -6.45
C GLU A 143 -11.98 -3.25 -5.94
N LEU A 144 -11.73 -3.22 -4.62
CA LEU A 144 -10.53 -2.60 -4.05
C LEU A 144 -9.26 -3.06 -4.74
N ARG A 145 -9.05 -4.37 -4.90
CA ARG A 145 -7.86 -4.89 -5.59
C ARG A 145 -7.72 -4.34 -7.00
N SER A 146 -8.83 -4.26 -7.74
CA SER A 146 -8.81 -3.70 -9.09
C SER A 146 -8.46 -2.20 -9.11
N GLU A 147 -8.90 -1.47 -8.10
CA GLU A 147 -8.55 -0.05 -7.92
C GLU A 147 -7.07 0.10 -7.55
N LEU A 148 -6.56 -0.69 -6.61
CA LEU A 148 -5.14 -0.72 -6.23
C LEU A 148 -4.23 -1.05 -7.43
N ASP A 149 -4.64 -2.00 -8.28
CA ASP A 149 -3.90 -2.33 -9.51
C ASP A 149 -3.86 -1.14 -10.47
N ALA A 150 -4.98 -0.42 -10.64
CA ALA A 150 -5.03 0.77 -11.50
C ALA A 150 -4.22 1.95 -10.93
N GLU A 151 -4.19 2.12 -9.62
CA GLU A 151 -3.38 3.14 -8.94
C GLU A 151 -1.89 2.80 -9.02
N HIS A 152 -1.51 1.52 -8.84
CA HIS A 152 -0.15 1.03 -9.07
C HIS A 152 0.34 1.37 -10.48
N ASP A 153 -0.46 1.11 -11.51
CA ASP A 153 -0.10 1.43 -12.90
C ASP A 153 0.13 2.93 -13.09
N ARG A 154 -0.69 3.79 -12.47
CA ARG A 154 -0.50 5.26 -12.49
C ARG A 154 0.82 5.68 -11.83
N VAL A 155 1.22 5.02 -10.74
CA VAL A 155 2.51 5.28 -10.07
C VAL A 155 3.67 4.85 -10.97
N VAL A 156 3.58 3.68 -11.60
CA VAL A 156 4.57 3.17 -12.56
C VAL A 156 4.76 4.13 -13.74
N ASP A 157 3.67 4.57 -14.37
CA ASP A 157 3.70 5.55 -15.47
C ASP A 157 4.32 6.89 -15.03
N THR A 158 4.05 7.31 -13.78
CA THR A 158 4.59 8.55 -13.22
C THR A 158 6.08 8.41 -12.91
N LEU A 159 6.54 7.26 -12.41
CA LEU A 159 7.97 6.94 -12.24
C LEU A 159 8.73 7.05 -13.56
N ASP A 160 8.20 6.49 -14.64
CA ASP A 160 8.80 6.54 -15.98
C ASP A 160 8.97 7.98 -16.48
N SER A 161 8.06 8.85 -16.10
CA SER A 161 8.09 10.27 -16.46
C SER A 161 9.02 11.10 -15.56
N ALA A 162 9.18 10.71 -14.29
CA ALA A 162 9.90 11.45 -13.26
C ALA A 162 11.38 11.04 -13.16
N CYS A 163 11.73 9.78 -13.44
CA CYS A 163 13.08 9.25 -13.29
C CYS A 163 13.83 9.25 -14.62
N ALA A 164 14.70 10.24 -14.83
CA ALA A 164 15.52 10.37 -16.04
C ALA A 164 16.95 9.84 -15.87
N THR A 165 17.44 9.72 -14.65
CA THR A 165 18.83 9.36 -14.32
C THR A 165 18.93 8.07 -13.49
N ALA A 166 20.09 7.43 -13.54
CA ALA A 166 20.35 6.24 -12.71
C ALA A 166 20.26 6.52 -11.20
N ASN A 167 20.58 7.75 -10.77
CA ASN A 167 20.47 8.11 -9.36
C ASN A 167 19.02 8.28 -8.91
N GLU A 168 18.13 8.80 -9.77
CA GLU A 168 16.71 8.90 -9.48
C GLU A 168 16.07 7.51 -9.38
N TRP A 169 16.42 6.59 -10.29
CA TRP A 169 15.98 5.20 -10.21
C TRP A 169 16.50 4.47 -8.97
N ALA A 170 17.75 4.75 -8.55
CA ALA A 170 18.31 4.21 -7.32
C ALA A 170 17.54 4.72 -6.10
N ALA A 171 17.24 6.04 -6.04
CA ALA A 171 16.46 6.62 -4.95
C ALA A 171 15.03 6.05 -4.89
N ALA A 172 14.40 5.79 -6.03
CA ALA A 172 13.09 5.16 -6.08
C ALA A 172 13.14 3.70 -5.58
N ARG A 173 14.16 2.93 -5.98
CA ARG A 173 14.36 1.56 -5.50
C ARG A 173 14.58 1.54 -3.99
N ASP A 174 15.54 2.31 -3.48
CA ASP A 174 15.89 2.35 -2.06
C ASP A 174 14.66 2.70 -1.20
N ALA A 175 13.82 3.64 -1.66
CA ALA A 175 12.59 3.99 -0.98
C ALA A 175 11.54 2.87 -1.01
N ALA A 176 11.39 2.17 -2.13
CA ALA A 176 10.49 1.02 -2.22
C ALA A 176 10.91 -0.13 -1.29
N GLU A 177 12.20 -0.46 -1.26
CA GLU A 177 12.77 -1.46 -0.36
C GLU A 177 12.56 -1.08 1.11
N THR A 178 12.76 0.19 1.48
CA THR A 178 12.52 0.68 2.85
C THR A 178 11.07 0.44 3.29
N VAL A 179 10.09 0.71 2.43
CA VAL A 179 8.65 0.49 2.72
C VAL A 179 8.32 -1.00 2.83
N ILE A 180 8.88 -1.84 1.95
CA ILE A 180 8.69 -3.30 1.99
C ILE A 180 9.25 -3.87 3.30
N ASP A 181 10.46 -3.47 3.68
CA ASP A 181 11.11 -3.91 4.91
C ASP A 181 10.33 -3.47 6.16
N ALA A 182 9.86 -2.22 6.20
CA ALA A 182 9.05 -1.71 7.31
C ALA A 182 7.74 -2.51 7.47
N ALA A 183 7.04 -2.78 6.37
CA ALA A 183 5.84 -3.61 6.39
C ALA A 183 6.13 -5.05 6.85
N TYR A 184 7.24 -5.61 6.43
CA TYR A 184 7.64 -6.94 6.85
C TYR A 184 7.95 -7.00 8.35
N ASP A 185 8.67 -6.01 8.87
CA ASP A 185 9.01 -5.94 10.30
C ASP A 185 7.75 -5.76 11.16
N ASP A 186 6.79 -4.98 10.71
CA ASP A 186 5.54 -4.70 11.43
C ASP A 186 4.62 -5.94 11.48
N TYR A 187 4.38 -6.57 10.33
CA TYR A 187 3.36 -7.64 10.22
C TYR A 187 3.91 -9.07 10.32
N VAL A 188 5.20 -9.28 10.19
CA VAL A 188 5.81 -10.61 10.13
C VAL A 188 6.95 -10.79 11.11
N GLY A 189 7.72 -9.72 11.38
CA GLY A 189 8.95 -9.74 12.19
C GLY A 189 8.76 -9.98 13.69
N THR A 190 7.54 -9.91 14.22
CA THR A 190 7.21 -10.08 15.65
C THR A 190 7.00 -11.53 16.07
#